data_f82dccba789321bfd0f69808a2534bf5
#
_entry.id   f82dccba789321bfd0f69808a2534bf5
#
_cell.length_a   1.000
_cell.length_b   1.000
_cell.length_c   1.000
_cell.angle_alpha   90.00
_cell.angle_beta   90.00
_cell.angle_gamma   90.00
#
_symmetry.space_group_name_H-M   'P 1'
#
loop_
_entity.id
_entity.type
_entity.pdbx_description
1 polymer ?
#
loop_
_entity_poly.entity_id
_entity_poly.type
_entity_poly.pdbx_seq_one_letter_code
_entity_poly.pdbx_strand_id
1 'polypeptide(L)'
;VVHVLANSGWAWHLFAVPAIVVARWRNTPVIINYRGGNADSFLASAPEHVRRLLACVSLRVTPSAFLQRVFAKYGLSAEVIPNIVDLARFAPVARRSFGSAPHLVVTRNLEEIYDVPTALRAFARIRDAFPQAQLTVAGSGPERERLQVLADELGLRDSVRFAGRIANAAMPAIYAAADCLLNPSTVDNMPISILEGFASGVPVVSTDAGGIPDLVQHGVSGLLVAVGDDRAMARAALRVLQDAELAAALRRAGLEQAQHYAWPQIRARWLAAYSRVASGRVAS
;
A
#
# COMPACT_ATOMS: atom_id res chain seq x y z
N VAL A 1 14.93 -0.30 -24.42
CA VAL A 1 13.63 -0.37 -23.74
C VAL A 1 13.46 0.87 -22.88
N VAL A 2 12.31 1.55 -22.98
CA VAL A 2 11.91 2.64 -22.07
C VAL A 2 10.94 2.06 -21.04
N HIS A 3 11.24 2.25 -19.77
CA HIS A 3 10.37 1.84 -18.66
C HIS A 3 9.71 3.09 -18.05
N VAL A 4 8.40 3.19 -18.14
CA VAL A 4 7.62 4.33 -17.69
C VAL A 4 6.82 3.93 -16.43
N LEU A 5 7.09 4.61 -15.31
CA LEU A 5 6.23 4.54 -14.13
C LEU A 5 5.01 5.45 -14.38
N ALA A 6 3.83 4.86 -14.46
CA ALA A 6 2.61 5.57 -14.81
C ALA A 6 1.60 5.60 -13.65
N ASN A 7 0.86 6.70 -13.58
CA ASN A 7 -0.23 6.89 -12.65
C ASN A 7 -1.44 7.51 -13.39
N SER A 8 -2.57 7.67 -12.71
CA SER A 8 -3.79 8.32 -13.23
C SER A 8 -3.65 9.85 -13.32
N GLY A 9 -4.63 10.48 -13.97
CA GLY A 9 -4.82 11.93 -13.98
C GLY A 9 -3.71 12.70 -14.71
N TRP A 10 -3.40 13.89 -14.22
CA TRP A 10 -2.41 14.78 -14.85
C TRP A 10 -1.01 14.15 -15.00
N ALA A 11 -0.61 13.29 -14.06
CA ALA A 11 0.66 12.58 -14.14
C ALA A 11 0.74 11.69 -15.40
N TRP A 12 -0.37 11.09 -15.81
CA TRP A 12 -0.44 10.36 -17.09
C TRP A 12 -0.15 11.28 -18.28
N HIS A 13 -0.85 12.41 -18.35
CA HIS A 13 -0.74 13.32 -19.51
C HIS A 13 0.60 14.03 -19.60
N LEU A 14 1.17 14.44 -18.46
CA LEU A 14 2.41 15.24 -18.44
C LEU A 14 3.68 14.38 -18.54
N PHE A 15 3.66 13.12 -18.09
CA PHE A 15 4.86 12.30 -18.03
C PHE A 15 4.76 11.02 -18.87
N ALA A 16 3.70 10.23 -18.72
CA ALA A 16 3.60 8.95 -19.43
C ALA A 16 3.37 9.15 -20.93
N VAL A 17 2.44 10.02 -21.34
CA VAL A 17 2.12 10.27 -22.74
C VAL A 17 3.34 10.76 -23.54
N PRO A 18 4.08 11.82 -23.12
CA PRO A 18 5.26 12.26 -23.83
C PRO A 18 6.35 11.17 -23.95
N ALA A 19 6.57 10.42 -22.86
CA ALA A 19 7.55 9.34 -22.87
C ALA A 19 7.21 8.23 -23.88
N ILE A 20 5.93 7.83 -23.93
CA ILE A 20 5.45 6.83 -24.89
C ILE A 20 5.59 7.34 -26.33
N VAL A 21 5.17 8.58 -26.59
CA VAL A 21 5.21 9.18 -27.94
C VAL A 21 6.64 9.27 -28.45
N VAL A 22 7.56 9.80 -27.64
CA VAL A 22 8.99 9.91 -28.01
C VAL A 22 9.62 8.54 -28.21
N ALA A 23 9.34 7.57 -27.33
CA ALA A 23 9.86 6.21 -27.47
C ALA A 23 9.37 5.56 -28.79
N ARG A 24 8.09 5.72 -29.12
CA ARG A 24 7.52 5.21 -30.37
C ARG A 24 8.14 5.88 -31.60
N TRP A 25 8.31 7.20 -31.58
CA TRP A 25 8.99 7.91 -32.66
C TRP A 25 10.42 7.38 -32.88
N ARG A 26 11.07 6.94 -31.82
CA ARG A 26 12.41 6.34 -31.85
C ARG A 26 12.39 4.82 -32.10
N ASN A 27 11.26 4.21 -32.39
CA ASN A 27 11.09 2.76 -32.50
C ASN A 27 11.64 1.99 -31.28
N THR A 28 11.55 2.59 -30.10
CA THR A 28 12.05 2.01 -28.86
C THR A 28 10.90 1.32 -28.11
N PRO A 29 11.02 0.02 -27.76
CA PRO A 29 10.00 -0.69 -27.00
C PRO A 29 9.73 -0.05 -25.65
N VAL A 30 8.44 -0.05 -25.24
CA VAL A 30 7.98 0.59 -24.01
C VAL A 30 7.37 -0.42 -23.06
N ILE A 31 7.81 -0.41 -21.81
CA ILE A 31 7.15 -1.05 -20.68
C ILE A 31 6.43 0.02 -19.85
N ILE A 32 5.13 -0.10 -19.67
CA ILE A 32 4.35 0.72 -18.73
C ILE A 32 4.22 -0.07 -17.42
N ASN A 33 4.69 0.51 -16.31
CA ASN A 33 4.43 0.02 -14.96
C ASN A 33 3.39 0.95 -14.31
N TYR A 34 2.12 0.52 -14.38
CA TYR A 34 1.01 1.33 -13.91
C TYR A 34 0.72 1.07 -12.43
N ARG A 35 0.70 2.14 -11.62
CA ARG A 35 0.63 2.07 -10.15
C ARG A 35 -0.52 2.87 -9.53
N GLY A 36 -1.34 3.54 -10.35
CA GLY A 36 -2.41 4.42 -9.88
C GLY A 36 -3.54 3.66 -9.16
N GLY A 37 -3.96 4.13 -7.98
CA GLY A 37 -5.09 3.58 -7.22
C GLY A 37 -6.42 3.71 -7.96
N ASN A 38 -6.64 4.86 -8.59
CA ASN A 38 -7.90 5.20 -9.28
C ASN A 38 -7.93 4.72 -10.75
N ALA A 39 -7.36 3.54 -11.05
CA ALA A 39 -7.27 3.04 -12.42
C ALA A 39 -8.64 2.81 -13.06
N ASP A 40 -9.62 2.28 -12.32
CA ASP A 40 -10.94 1.97 -12.87
C ASP A 40 -11.68 3.25 -13.30
N SER A 41 -11.76 4.26 -12.44
CA SER A 41 -12.38 5.55 -12.79
C SER A 41 -11.60 6.30 -13.88
N PHE A 42 -10.25 6.22 -13.84
CA PHE A 42 -9.40 6.81 -14.88
C PHE A 42 -9.65 6.17 -16.26
N LEU A 43 -9.67 4.83 -16.34
CA LEU A 43 -9.89 4.12 -17.61
C LEU A 43 -11.34 4.22 -18.09
N ALA A 44 -12.32 4.29 -17.17
CA ALA A 44 -13.73 4.50 -17.48
C ALA A 44 -13.96 5.84 -18.18
N SER A 45 -13.33 6.90 -17.66
CA SER A 45 -13.43 8.27 -18.19
C SER A 45 -12.39 8.59 -19.25
N ALA A 46 -11.44 7.68 -19.52
CA ALA A 46 -10.32 7.95 -20.42
C ALA A 46 -10.78 8.15 -21.86
N PRO A 47 -10.34 9.24 -22.51
CA PRO A 47 -10.51 9.41 -23.95
C PRO A 47 -9.89 8.24 -24.73
N GLU A 48 -10.44 7.96 -25.91
CA GLU A 48 -10.00 6.84 -26.75
C GLU A 48 -8.48 6.84 -27.01
N HIS A 49 -7.86 8.01 -27.16
CA HIS A 49 -6.42 8.10 -27.38
C HIS A 49 -5.59 7.53 -26.20
N VAL A 50 -6.07 7.62 -24.97
CA VAL A 50 -5.38 7.05 -23.78
C VAL A 50 -5.38 5.53 -23.88
N ARG A 51 -6.53 4.92 -24.20
CA ARG A 51 -6.65 3.47 -24.39
C ARG A 51 -5.80 2.99 -25.56
N ARG A 52 -5.80 3.73 -26.69
CA ARG A 52 -4.92 3.43 -27.84
C ARG A 52 -3.44 3.51 -27.48
N LEU A 53 -3.02 4.51 -26.72
CA LEU A 53 -1.63 4.60 -26.25
C LEU A 53 -1.26 3.44 -25.33
N LEU A 54 -2.14 3.07 -24.40
CA LEU A 54 -1.93 1.89 -23.56
C LEU A 54 -1.90 0.59 -24.37
N ALA A 55 -2.72 0.45 -25.40
CA ALA A 55 -2.73 -0.72 -26.27
C ALA A 55 -1.44 -0.84 -27.11
N CYS A 56 -0.83 0.30 -27.47
CA CYS A 56 0.36 0.36 -28.33
C CYS A 56 1.69 0.14 -27.62
N VAL A 57 1.74 0.05 -26.26
CA VAL A 57 2.99 -0.23 -25.57
C VAL A 57 3.35 -1.71 -25.63
N SER A 58 4.64 -2.02 -25.59
CA SER A 58 5.13 -3.39 -25.72
C SER A 58 4.71 -4.29 -24.54
N LEU A 59 4.67 -3.75 -23.31
CA LEU A 59 4.25 -4.49 -22.14
C LEU A 59 3.59 -3.55 -21.11
N ARG A 60 2.46 -3.97 -20.57
CA ARG A 60 1.79 -3.37 -19.43
C ARG A 60 2.05 -4.22 -18.20
N VAL A 61 2.53 -3.59 -17.14
CA VAL A 61 2.81 -4.23 -15.84
C VAL A 61 1.99 -3.52 -14.77
N THR A 62 1.39 -4.31 -13.88
CA THR A 62 0.65 -3.83 -12.71
C THR A 62 1.20 -4.50 -11.44
N PRO A 63 1.11 -3.87 -10.26
CA PRO A 63 1.64 -4.45 -9.03
C PRO A 63 0.73 -5.53 -8.42
N SER A 64 -0.54 -5.65 -8.84
CA SER A 64 -1.52 -6.55 -8.23
C SER A 64 -2.44 -7.20 -9.26
N ALA A 65 -3.00 -8.34 -8.91
CA ALA A 65 -4.04 -9.00 -9.68
C ALA A 65 -5.32 -8.15 -9.76
N PHE A 66 -5.61 -7.35 -8.74
CA PHE A 66 -6.70 -6.38 -8.77
C PHE A 66 -6.56 -5.42 -9.96
N LEU A 67 -5.41 -4.75 -10.10
CA LEU A 67 -5.19 -3.86 -11.24
C LEU A 67 -5.17 -4.60 -12.58
N GLN A 68 -4.65 -5.82 -12.62
CA GLN A 68 -4.73 -6.65 -13.82
C GLN A 68 -6.18 -6.89 -14.23
N ARG A 69 -7.07 -7.21 -13.28
CA ARG A 69 -8.52 -7.35 -13.53
C ARG A 69 -9.15 -6.04 -14.01
N VAL A 70 -8.76 -4.91 -13.42
CA VAL A 70 -9.22 -3.58 -13.87
C VAL A 70 -8.80 -3.33 -15.32
N PHE A 71 -7.56 -3.59 -15.71
CA PHE A 71 -7.10 -3.44 -17.09
C PHE A 71 -7.86 -4.37 -18.04
N ALA A 72 -8.06 -5.63 -17.66
CA ALA A 72 -8.80 -6.60 -18.47
C ALA A 72 -10.24 -6.17 -18.75
N LYS A 73 -10.92 -5.50 -17.81
CA LYS A 73 -12.26 -4.90 -17.99
C LYS A 73 -12.33 -3.92 -19.19
N TYR A 74 -11.20 -3.29 -19.51
CA TYR A 74 -11.08 -2.34 -20.64
C TYR A 74 -10.36 -2.95 -21.87
N GLY A 75 -10.25 -4.28 -21.95
CA GLY A 75 -9.62 -4.98 -23.08
C GLY A 75 -8.10 -4.86 -23.12
N LEU A 76 -7.46 -4.49 -22.01
CA LEU A 76 -6.02 -4.32 -21.90
C LEU A 76 -5.40 -5.48 -21.09
N SER A 77 -4.59 -6.30 -21.73
CA SER A 77 -3.79 -7.31 -21.01
C SER A 77 -2.67 -6.65 -20.21
N ALA A 78 -2.41 -7.13 -19.00
CA ALA A 78 -1.29 -6.68 -18.17
C ALA A 78 -0.65 -7.86 -17.43
N GLU A 79 0.65 -7.79 -17.22
CA GLU A 79 1.39 -8.75 -16.39
C GLU A 79 1.49 -8.23 -14.95
N VAL A 80 1.33 -9.12 -13.96
CA VAL A 80 1.50 -8.73 -12.56
C VAL A 80 2.98 -8.87 -12.19
N ILE A 81 3.65 -7.78 -11.85
CA ILE A 81 4.96 -7.78 -11.19
C ILE A 81 4.83 -6.95 -9.92
N PRO A 82 4.81 -7.60 -8.74
CA PRO A 82 4.50 -6.95 -7.48
C PRO A 82 5.49 -5.86 -7.08
N ASN A 83 5.06 -4.99 -6.15
CA ASN A 83 5.96 -4.11 -5.42
C ASN A 83 6.95 -4.95 -4.61
N ILE A 84 8.07 -4.34 -4.27
CA ILE A 84 9.13 -4.98 -3.49
C ILE A 84 9.21 -4.39 -2.08
N VAL A 85 9.76 -5.18 -1.17
CA VAL A 85 10.20 -4.74 0.15
C VAL A 85 11.65 -5.15 0.37
N ASP A 86 12.42 -4.27 1.02
CA ASP A 86 13.81 -4.52 1.39
C ASP A 86 13.86 -5.20 2.77
N LEU A 87 14.02 -6.53 2.77
CA LEU A 87 14.04 -7.33 3.98
C LEU A 87 15.30 -7.12 4.84
N ALA A 88 16.39 -6.63 4.26
CA ALA A 88 17.58 -6.29 5.04
C ALA A 88 17.36 -5.00 5.86
N ARG A 89 16.55 -4.12 5.32
CA ARG A 89 16.24 -2.82 5.92
C ARG A 89 15.05 -2.90 6.87
N PHE A 90 13.98 -3.60 6.51
CA PHE A 90 12.80 -3.84 7.31
C PHE A 90 12.91 -5.23 7.94
N ALA A 91 13.61 -5.32 9.07
CA ALA A 91 13.82 -6.57 9.79
C ALA A 91 12.96 -6.62 11.07
N PRO A 92 12.45 -7.79 11.45
CA PRO A 92 11.69 -7.93 12.66
C PRO A 92 12.58 -7.71 13.89
N VAL A 93 12.10 -6.94 14.85
CA VAL A 93 12.72 -6.83 16.17
C VAL A 93 12.10 -7.83 17.15
N ALA A 94 12.91 -8.28 18.14
CA ALA A 94 12.39 -9.07 19.22
C ALA A 94 11.36 -8.24 19.99
N ARG A 95 10.11 -8.72 20.05
CA ARG A 95 9.03 -8.03 20.75
C ARG A 95 8.76 -8.69 22.09
N ARG A 96 8.61 -7.86 23.11
CA ARG A 96 8.00 -8.25 24.37
C ARG A 96 6.48 -8.32 24.19
N SER A 97 5.77 -8.96 25.12
CA SER A 97 4.30 -8.89 25.17
C SER A 97 3.83 -7.43 25.14
N PHE A 98 2.68 -7.18 24.52
CA PHE A 98 2.06 -5.86 24.52
C PHE A 98 1.89 -5.40 25.98
N GLY A 99 2.44 -4.23 26.30
CA GLY A 99 2.28 -3.61 27.62
C GLY A 99 0.94 -2.90 27.74
N SER A 100 0.75 -2.17 28.85
CA SER A 100 -0.42 -1.32 29.07
C SER A 100 -0.47 -0.09 28.15
N ALA A 101 0.61 0.21 27.42
CA ALA A 101 0.76 1.36 26.53
C ALA A 101 1.13 0.92 25.10
N PRO A 102 0.23 0.24 24.36
CA PRO A 102 0.53 -0.20 23.01
C PRO A 102 0.72 1.00 22.05
N HIS A 103 1.64 0.84 21.11
CA HIS A 103 1.92 1.83 20.08
C HIS A 103 1.42 1.38 18.71
N LEU A 104 0.46 2.11 18.18
CA LEU A 104 -0.07 1.88 16.84
C LEU A 104 0.52 2.87 15.84
N VAL A 105 0.53 2.50 14.56
CA VAL A 105 1.03 3.36 13.49
C VAL A 105 0.08 3.39 12.30
N VAL A 106 0.01 4.55 11.65
CA VAL A 106 -0.52 4.76 10.30
C VAL A 106 0.60 5.33 9.46
N THR A 107 0.96 4.68 8.36
CA THR A 107 2.08 5.08 7.49
C THR A 107 1.57 5.36 6.08
N ARG A 108 0.73 6.40 5.96
CA ARG A 108 0.06 6.80 4.70
C ARG A 108 0.20 8.29 4.47
N ASN A 109 0.19 8.71 3.20
CA ASN A 109 -0.02 10.11 2.88
C ASN A 109 -1.34 10.60 3.49
N LEU A 110 -1.40 11.91 3.80
CA LEU A 110 -2.61 12.52 4.36
C LEU A 110 -3.48 13.07 3.21
N GLU A 111 -4.05 12.14 2.44
CA GLU A 111 -4.94 12.36 1.31
C GLU A 111 -6.27 11.62 1.59
N GLU A 112 -7.36 12.13 1.04
CA GLU A 112 -8.71 11.62 1.29
C GLU A 112 -8.84 10.10 1.03
N ILE A 113 -8.19 9.59 -0.03
CA ILE A 113 -8.23 8.17 -0.41
C ILE A 113 -7.62 7.23 0.63
N TYR A 114 -6.83 7.75 1.56
CA TYR A 114 -6.22 6.95 2.63
C TYR A 114 -6.99 6.98 3.94
N ASP A 115 -8.08 7.73 4.01
CA ASP A 115 -9.10 7.74 5.09
C ASP A 115 -8.54 7.65 6.52
N VAL A 116 -7.50 8.43 6.80
CA VAL A 116 -6.89 8.52 8.14
C VAL A 116 -7.92 8.87 9.23
N PRO A 117 -9.02 9.62 8.95
CA PRO A 117 -10.11 9.82 9.91
C PRO A 117 -10.68 8.52 10.50
N THR A 118 -10.85 7.46 9.68
CA THR A 118 -11.30 6.15 10.17
C THR A 118 -10.33 5.55 11.18
N ALA A 119 -9.01 5.65 10.95
CA ALA A 119 -8.02 5.19 11.94
C ALA A 119 -8.02 6.02 13.23
N LEU A 120 -8.22 7.35 13.16
CA LEU A 120 -8.34 8.20 14.35
C LEU A 120 -9.56 7.84 15.20
N ARG A 121 -10.73 7.62 14.58
CA ARG A 121 -11.94 7.20 15.28
C ARG A 121 -11.78 5.79 15.88
N ALA A 122 -11.15 4.88 15.14
CA ALA A 122 -10.82 3.55 15.65
C ALA A 122 -9.87 3.64 16.86
N PHE A 123 -8.85 4.49 16.79
CA PHE A 123 -7.91 4.70 17.86
C PHE A 123 -8.55 5.31 19.12
N ALA A 124 -9.49 6.23 18.98
CA ALA A 124 -10.26 6.75 20.12
C ALA A 124 -10.93 5.61 20.89
N ARG A 125 -11.56 4.65 20.21
CA ARG A 125 -12.18 3.47 20.83
C ARG A 125 -11.16 2.49 21.43
N ILE A 126 -9.96 2.39 20.86
CA ILE A 126 -8.88 1.56 21.41
C ILE A 126 -8.43 2.12 22.76
N ARG A 127 -8.42 3.45 22.93
CA ARG A 127 -8.06 4.10 24.18
C ARG A 127 -9.02 3.84 25.33
N ASP A 128 -10.28 3.47 25.04
CA ASP A 128 -11.22 3.04 26.10
C ASP A 128 -10.69 1.80 26.84
N ALA A 129 -10.02 0.89 26.13
CA ALA A 129 -9.41 -0.31 26.72
C ALA A 129 -7.94 -0.12 27.10
N PHE A 130 -7.21 0.75 26.42
CA PHE A 130 -5.81 1.06 26.64
C PHE A 130 -5.60 2.58 26.75
N PRO A 131 -5.88 3.20 27.91
CA PRO A 131 -5.81 4.67 28.07
C PRO A 131 -4.43 5.26 27.78
N GLN A 132 -3.36 4.48 27.91
CA GLN A 132 -1.99 4.89 27.63
C GLN A 132 -1.51 4.59 26.19
N ALA A 133 -2.40 4.04 25.34
CA ALA A 133 -2.06 3.78 23.94
C ALA A 133 -1.61 5.05 23.22
N GLN A 134 -0.66 4.89 22.30
CA GLN A 134 -0.13 5.95 21.44
C GLN A 134 -0.35 5.61 19.97
N LEU A 135 -0.61 6.62 19.14
CA LEU A 135 -0.68 6.48 17.70
C LEU A 135 0.32 7.42 17.04
N THR A 136 1.16 6.89 16.16
CA THR A 136 1.96 7.71 15.25
C THR A 136 1.36 7.70 13.85
N VAL A 137 1.01 8.89 13.34
CA VAL A 137 0.60 9.11 11.95
C VAL A 137 1.82 9.64 11.18
N ALA A 138 2.45 8.77 10.41
CA ALA A 138 3.64 9.07 9.60
C ALA A 138 3.23 9.28 8.15
N GLY A 139 3.25 10.54 7.72
CA GLY A 139 2.88 10.98 6.39
C GLY A 139 2.65 12.47 6.32
N SER A 140 2.55 12.99 5.11
CA SER A 140 2.23 14.38 4.80
C SER A 140 1.15 14.44 3.72
N GLY A 141 0.42 15.52 3.66
CA GLY A 141 -0.63 15.72 2.67
C GLY A 141 -1.60 16.84 3.05
N PRO A 142 -2.54 17.17 2.16
CA PRO A 142 -3.46 18.30 2.33
C PRO A 142 -4.41 18.14 3.52
N GLU A 143 -4.72 16.90 3.94
CA GLU A 143 -5.64 16.63 5.05
C GLU A 143 -5.04 16.88 6.44
N ARG A 144 -3.76 17.26 6.56
CA ARG A 144 -3.06 17.34 7.84
C ARG A 144 -3.80 18.19 8.88
N GLU A 145 -4.19 19.40 8.53
CA GLU A 145 -4.84 20.32 9.47
C GLU A 145 -6.21 19.80 9.91
N ARG A 146 -7.00 19.29 8.96
CA ARG A 146 -8.30 18.66 9.24
C ARG A 146 -8.17 17.47 10.18
N LEU A 147 -7.15 16.65 9.98
CA LEU A 147 -6.89 15.47 10.84
C LEU A 147 -6.45 15.86 12.24
N GLN A 148 -5.69 16.96 12.39
CA GLN A 148 -5.31 17.48 13.71
C GLN A 148 -6.54 18.00 14.46
N VAL A 149 -7.42 18.76 13.79
CA VAL A 149 -8.70 19.20 14.38
C VAL A 149 -9.54 18.01 14.82
N LEU A 150 -9.68 17.00 13.97
CA LEU A 150 -10.42 15.78 14.32
C LEU A 150 -9.81 15.05 15.52
N ALA A 151 -8.48 14.97 15.60
CA ALA A 151 -7.82 14.36 16.75
C ALA A 151 -8.10 15.12 18.05
N ASP A 152 -8.14 16.48 18.00
CA ASP A 152 -8.49 17.32 19.14
C ASP A 152 -9.97 17.10 19.56
N GLU A 153 -10.89 17.07 18.60
CA GLU A 153 -12.33 16.81 18.84
C GLU A 153 -12.56 15.44 19.48
N LEU A 154 -11.75 14.44 19.12
CA LEU A 154 -11.79 13.09 19.70
C LEU A 154 -11.03 12.96 21.04
N GLY A 155 -10.46 14.05 21.58
CA GLY A 155 -9.68 14.03 22.81
C GLY A 155 -8.34 13.29 22.70
N LEU A 156 -7.73 13.26 21.52
CA LEU A 156 -6.54 12.48 21.20
C LEU A 156 -5.24 13.30 21.15
N ARG A 157 -5.28 14.61 21.44
CA ARG A 157 -4.16 15.54 21.28
C ARG A 157 -2.83 15.01 21.83
N ASP A 158 -2.85 14.46 23.05
CA ASP A 158 -1.65 14.02 23.76
C ASP A 158 -1.24 12.56 23.43
N SER A 159 -2.08 11.84 22.66
CA SER A 159 -1.90 10.43 22.32
C SER A 159 -1.67 10.16 20.85
N VAL A 160 -1.88 11.17 19.99
CA VAL A 160 -1.62 11.08 18.53
C VAL A 160 -0.47 12.00 18.16
N ARG A 161 0.57 11.43 17.60
CA ARG A 161 1.71 12.16 17.03
C ARG A 161 1.65 12.19 15.51
N PHE A 162 1.41 13.36 14.93
CA PHE A 162 1.56 13.59 13.49
C PHE A 162 3.03 13.83 13.15
N ALA A 163 3.74 12.78 12.76
CA ALA A 163 5.18 12.80 12.55
C ALA A 163 5.61 13.50 11.24
N GLY A 164 4.65 13.85 10.37
CA GLY A 164 4.96 14.41 9.06
C GLY A 164 5.63 13.40 8.12
N ARG A 165 6.29 13.94 7.09
CA ARG A 165 7.04 13.11 6.14
C ARG A 165 8.29 12.54 6.81
N ILE A 166 8.36 11.22 6.90
CA ILE A 166 9.51 10.50 7.43
C ILE A 166 10.47 10.17 6.28
N ALA A 167 11.75 10.42 6.49
CA ALA A 167 12.76 9.98 5.53
C ALA A 167 12.77 8.44 5.42
N ASN A 168 12.92 7.96 4.19
CA ASN A 168 12.90 6.50 3.95
C ASN A 168 13.86 5.72 4.87
N ALA A 169 15.03 6.26 5.18
CA ALA A 169 16.00 5.63 6.07
C ALA A 169 15.52 5.48 7.51
N ALA A 170 14.56 6.31 7.97
CA ALA A 170 14.02 6.29 9.32
C ALA A 170 12.71 5.46 9.44
N MET A 171 12.10 5.04 8.32
CA MET A 171 10.88 4.24 8.33
C MET A 171 10.98 2.93 9.11
N PRO A 172 12.11 2.17 9.06
CA PRO A 172 12.24 0.96 9.87
C PRO A 172 12.06 1.18 11.36
N ALA A 173 12.51 2.31 11.90
CA ALA A 173 12.35 2.63 13.32
C ALA A 173 10.86 2.87 13.70
N ILE A 174 10.06 3.41 12.78
CA ILE A 174 8.61 3.58 12.98
C ILE A 174 7.92 2.23 13.13
N TYR A 175 8.21 1.28 12.24
CA TYR A 175 7.65 -0.07 12.32
C TYR A 175 8.21 -0.86 13.51
N ALA A 176 9.51 -0.72 13.82
CA ALA A 176 10.13 -1.38 14.97
C ALA A 176 9.48 -1.00 16.29
N ALA A 177 9.00 0.23 16.42
CA ALA A 177 8.30 0.72 17.60
C ALA A 177 6.80 0.35 17.63
N ALA A 178 6.22 -0.13 16.51
CA ALA A 178 4.78 -0.32 16.39
C ALA A 178 4.32 -1.71 16.86
N ASP A 179 3.23 -1.79 17.60
CA ASP A 179 2.57 -3.03 17.99
C ASP A 179 1.48 -3.46 17.00
N CYS A 180 0.91 -2.51 16.26
CA CYS A 180 -0.07 -2.75 15.22
C CYS A 180 0.00 -1.65 14.15
N LEU A 181 -0.08 -2.05 12.88
CA LEU A 181 -0.25 -1.15 11.74
C LEU A 181 -1.72 -1.04 11.38
N LEU A 182 -2.25 0.18 11.34
CA LEU A 182 -3.58 0.48 10.81
C LEU A 182 -3.46 1.03 9.39
N ASN A 183 -4.17 0.42 8.44
CA ASN A 183 -4.24 0.88 7.06
C ASN A 183 -5.71 1.08 6.65
N PRO A 184 -6.26 2.31 6.79
CA PRO A 184 -7.68 2.58 6.59
C PRO A 184 -8.08 2.94 5.15
N SER A 185 -7.18 2.77 4.17
CA SER A 185 -7.36 3.21 2.78
C SER A 185 -8.73 2.83 2.18
N THR A 186 -9.35 3.74 1.43
CA THR A 186 -10.58 3.48 0.68
C THR A 186 -10.29 2.86 -0.69
N VAL A 187 -9.10 3.12 -1.23
CA VAL A 187 -8.60 2.56 -2.49
C VAL A 187 -7.11 2.30 -2.35
N ASP A 188 -6.68 1.10 -2.64
CA ASP A 188 -5.26 0.75 -2.77
C ASP A 188 -5.07 -0.43 -3.71
N ASN A 189 -3.92 -0.50 -4.37
CA ASN A 189 -3.58 -1.60 -5.27
C ASN A 189 -2.69 -2.64 -4.60
N MET A 190 -1.61 -2.17 -4.01
CA MET A 190 -0.61 -2.96 -3.31
C MET A 190 0.21 -2.04 -2.40
N PRO A 191 -0.29 -1.74 -1.19
CA PRO A 191 0.34 -0.79 -0.28
C PRO A 191 1.71 -1.27 0.19
N ILE A 192 2.75 -0.49 -0.10
CA ILE A 192 4.12 -0.76 0.36
C ILE A 192 4.18 -0.74 1.89
N SER A 193 3.37 0.10 2.54
CA SER A 193 3.26 0.16 4.00
C SER A 193 2.90 -1.18 4.63
N ILE A 194 2.02 -1.97 4.01
CA ILE A 194 1.68 -3.32 4.49
C ILE A 194 2.87 -4.27 4.30
N LEU A 195 3.57 -4.21 3.16
CA LEU A 195 4.77 -5.01 2.93
C LEU A 195 5.89 -4.68 3.95
N GLU A 196 6.08 -3.39 4.24
CA GLU A 196 7.03 -2.93 5.26
C GLU A 196 6.62 -3.38 6.66
N GLY A 197 5.32 -3.30 6.99
CA GLY A 197 4.75 -3.83 8.23
C GLY A 197 4.99 -5.34 8.37
N PHE A 198 4.70 -6.12 7.34
CA PHE A 198 4.96 -7.55 7.30
C PHE A 198 6.44 -7.87 7.50
N ALA A 199 7.34 -7.22 6.74
CA ALA A 199 8.78 -7.41 6.83
C ALA A 199 9.34 -7.04 8.20
N SER A 200 8.74 -6.04 8.88
CA SER A 200 9.10 -5.63 10.24
C SER A 200 8.45 -6.49 11.32
N GLY A 201 7.63 -7.48 10.93
CA GLY A 201 6.89 -8.33 11.87
C GLY A 201 5.84 -7.56 12.67
N VAL A 202 5.18 -6.58 12.08
CA VAL A 202 4.08 -5.81 12.70
C VAL A 202 2.76 -6.41 12.24
N PRO A 203 1.88 -6.84 13.16
CA PRO A 203 0.52 -7.23 12.81
C PRO A 203 -0.22 -6.11 12.09
N VAL A 204 -0.98 -6.47 11.06
CA VAL A 204 -1.69 -5.53 10.19
C VAL A 204 -3.19 -5.64 10.37
N VAL A 205 -3.84 -4.49 10.59
CA VAL A 205 -5.29 -4.32 10.47
C VAL A 205 -5.54 -3.35 9.32
N SER A 206 -6.27 -3.78 8.33
CA SER A 206 -6.50 -3.00 7.09
C SER A 206 -7.95 -3.08 6.65
N THR A 207 -8.36 -2.13 5.84
CA THR A 207 -9.56 -2.27 5.03
C THR A 207 -9.35 -3.32 3.92
N ASP A 208 -10.45 -3.86 3.39
CA ASP A 208 -10.49 -4.78 2.26
C ASP A 208 -10.50 -4.08 0.89
N ALA A 209 -10.02 -2.84 0.84
CA ALA A 209 -10.05 -1.98 -0.33
C ALA A 209 -9.19 -2.50 -1.49
N GLY A 210 -9.76 -2.53 -2.68
CA GLY A 210 -9.05 -2.75 -3.95
C GLY A 210 -8.23 -4.03 -4.01
N GLY A 211 -6.90 -3.89 -4.09
CA GLY A 211 -5.95 -5.00 -4.17
C GLY A 211 -5.42 -5.48 -2.81
N ILE A 212 -5.89 -4.91 -1.70
CA ILE A 212 -5.43 -5.31 -0.36
C ILE A 212 -5.76 -6.78 -0.07
N PRO A 213 -6.94 -7.34 -0.43
CA PRO A 213 -7.24 -8.76 -0.26
C PRO A 213 -6.35 -9.70 -1.08
N ASP A 214 -5.73 -9.24 -2.16
CA ASP A 214 -4.73 -9.99 -2.91
C ASP A 214 -3.39 -10.09 -2.15
N LEU A 215 -3.16 -9.20 -1.17
CA LEU A 215 -1.94 -9.12 -0.37
C LEU A 215 -2.12 -9.65 1.05
N VAL A 216 -3.26 -9.37 1.66
CA VAL A 216 -3.57 -9.72 3.07
C VAL A 216 -4.65 -10.77 3.12
N GLN A 217 -4.32 -11.96 3.63
CA GLN A 217 -5.31 -13.01 3.90
C GLN A 217 -5.91 -12.78 5.28
N HIS A 218 -7.23 -12.49 5.32
CA HIS A 218 -7.95 -12.23 6.57
C HIS A 218 -7.83 -13.39 7.58
N GLY A 219 -7.46 -13.07 8.81
CA GLY A 219 -7.29 -14.05 9.89
C GLY A 219 -6.00 -14.88 9.82
N VAL A 220 -5.19 -14.72 8.75
CA VAL A 220 -3.93 -15.45 8.55
C VAL A 220 -2.73 -14.49 8.60
N SER A 221 -2.63 -13.55 7.67
CA SER A 221 -1.51 -12.59 7.62
C SER A 221 -1.89 -11.18 8.11
N GLY A 222 -3.18 -10.92 8.30
CA GLY A 222 -3.70 -9.67 8.84
C GLY A 222 -5.20 -9.76 9.10
N LEU A 223 -5.79 -8.71 9.65
CA LEU A 223 -7.24 -8.60 9.82
C LEU A 223 -7.78 -7.56 8.85
N LEU A 224 -8.76 -7.96 8.03
CA LEU A 224 -9.44 -7.09 7.08
C LEU A 224 -10.81 -6.67 7.64
N VAL A 225 -11.18 -5.42 7.38
CA VAL A 225 -12.46 -4.83 7.74
C VAL A 225 -13.02 -4.05 6.56
N ALA A 226 -14.32 -3.77 6.57
CA ALA A 226 -14.93 -2.97 5.53
C ALA A 226 -14.39 -1.54 5.51
N VAL A 227 -14.33 -0.94 4.32
CA VAL A 227 -13.95 0.47 4.14
C VAL A 227 -14.84 1.39 4.98
N GLY A 228 -14.23 2.32 5.73
CA GLY A 228 -14.93 3.30 6.56
C GLY A 228 -15.47 2.75 7.89
N ASP A 229 -15.33 1.44 8.20
CA ASP A 229 -15.80 0.87 9.46
C ASP A 229 -14.75 1.03 10.57
N ASP A 230 -14.76 2.20 11.22
CA ASP A 230 -13.89 2.52 12.36
C ASP A 230 -14.12 1.59 13.56
N ARG A 231 -15.36 1.12 13.76
CA ARG A 231 -15.71 0.21 14.85
C ARG A 231 -15.13 -1.18 14.61
N ALA A 232 -15.24 -1.71 13.40
CA ALA A 232 -14.62 -2.99 13.05
C ALA A 232 -13.10 -2.91 13.12
N MET A 233 -12.51 -1.80 12.66
CA MET A 233 -11.05 -1.56 12.74
C MET A 233 -10.59 -1.53 14.19
N ALA A 234 -11.30 -0.85 15.09
CA ALA A 234 -11.00 -0.83 16.53
C ALA A 234 -11.08 -2.23 17.12
N ARG A 235 -12.17 -2.98 16.87
CA ARG A 235 -12.33 -4.36 17.35
C ARG A 235 -11.20 -5.28 16.86
N ALA A 236 -10.83 -5.17 15.58
CA ALA A 236 -9.74 -5.95 15.02
C ALA A 236 -8.39 -5.63 15.67
N ALA A 237 -8.10 -4.34 15.87
CA ALA A 237 -6.87 -3.92 16.57
C ALA A 237 -6.86 -4.38 18.04
N LEU A 238 -7.97 -4.25 18.76
CA LEU A 238 -8.09 -4.74 20.14
C LEU A 238 -7.85 -6.25 20.23
N ARG A 239 -8.39 -7.04 19.30
CA ARG A 239 -8.11 -8.49 19.24
C ARG A 239 -6.61 -8.76 19.09
N VAL A 240 -5.92 -8.03 18.22
CA VAL A 240 -4.47 -8.16 18.04
C VAL A 240 -3.72 -7.81 19.33
N LEU A 241 -4.14 -6.75 20.03
CA LEU A 241 -3.47 -6.26 21.22
C LEU A 241 -3.75 -7.10 22.49
N GLN A 242 -4.88 -7.78 22.54
CA GLN A 242 -5.33 -8.57 23.69
C GLN A 242 -5.03 -10.07 23.55
N ASP A 243 -4.83 -10.56 22.33
CA ASP A 243 -4.57 -11.96 22.03
C ASP A 243 -3.13 -12.13 21.48
N ALA A 244 -2.23 -12.51 22.37
CA ALA A 244 -0.81 -12.70 22.05
C ALA A 244 -0.58 -13.86 21.06
N GLU A 245 -1.42 -14.89 21.06
CA GLU A 245 -1.32 -16.03 20.14
C GLU A 245 -1.73 -15.61 18.71
N LEU A 246 -2.85 -14.89 18.59
CA LEU A 246 -3.28 -14.30 17.35
C LEU A 246 -2.20 -13.35 16.78
N ALA A 247 -1.71 -12.43 17.60
CA ALA A 247 -0.67 -11.49 17.18
C ALA A 247 0.60 -12.21 16.70
N ALA A 248 1.03 -13.26 17.41
CA ALA A 248 2.18 -14.06 17.02
C ALA A 248 1.93 -14.84 15.73
N ALA A 249 0.72 -15.36 15.51
CA ALA A 249 0.33 -16.07 14.29
C ALA A 249 0.34 -15.11 13.08
N LEU A 250 -0.33 -13.95 13.20
CA LEU A 250 -0.35 -12.92 12.15
C LEU A 250 1.05 -12.42 11.80
N ARG A 251 1.89 -12.23 12.82
CA ARG A 251 3.29 -11.84 12.64
C ARG A 251 4.08 -12.87 11.85
N ARG A 252 3.99 -14.16 12.19
CA ARG A 252 4.69 -15.23 11.46
C ARG A 252 4.27 -15.27 9.99
N ALA A 253 2.96 -15.30 9.76
CA ALA A 253 2.41 -15.35 8.40
C ALA A 253 2.75 -14.08 7.60
N GLY A 254 2.73 -12.89 8.21
CA GLY A 254 3.17 -11.65 7.57
C GLY A 254 4.64 -11.66 7.17
N LEU A 255 5.52 -12.15 8.06
CA LEU A 255 6.95 -12.31 7.76
C LEU A 255 7.20 -13.29 6.61
N GLU A 256 6.48 -14.42 6.59
CA GLU A 256 6.54 -15.41 5.51
C GLU A 256 6.04 -14.79 4.20
N GLN A 257 4.91 -14.09 4.24
CA GLN A 257 4.34 -13.38 3.08
C GLN A 257 5.33 -12.35 2.51
N ALA A 258 6.04 -11.60 3.35
CA ALA A 258 7.02 -10.60 2.92
C ALA A 258 8.17 -11.19 2.08
N GLN A 259 8.55 -12.46 2.31
CA GLN A 259 9.62 -13.13 1.55
C GLN A 259 9.29 -13.21 0.05
N HIS A 260 8.02 -13.36 -0.31
CA HIS A 260 7.58 -13.43 -1.70
C HIS A 260 7.76 -12.10 -2.46
N TYR A 261 7.91 -10.99 -1.72
CA TYR A 261 8.08 -9.64 -2.27
C TYR A 261 9.50 -9.10 -2.11
N ALA A 262 10.44 -9.94 -1.71
CA ALA A 262 11.85 -9.59 -1.64
C ALA A 262 12.44 -9.37 -3.05
N TRP A 263 13.38 -8.42 -3.17
CA TRP A 263 14.00 -8.09 -4.46
C TRP A 263 14.55 -9.31 -5.23
N PRO A 264 15.24 -10.30 -4.64
CA PRO A 264 15.71 -11.46 -5.39
C PRO A 264 14.61 -12.21 -6.13
N GLN A 265 13.42 -12.32 -5.54
CA GLN A 265 12.25 -13.01 -6.11
C GLN A 265 11.65 -12.19 -7.27
N ILE A 266 11.50 -10.89 -7.08
CA ILE A 266 10.85 -10.00 -8.06
C ILE A 266 11.81 -9.62 -9.20
N ARG A 267 13.12 -9.57 -8.93
CA ARG A 267 14.15 -9.27 -9.93
C ARG A 267 14.08 -10.21 -11.15
N ALA A 268 13.95 -11.50 -10.92
CA ALA A 268 13.89 -12.48 -12.00
C ALA A 268 12.71 -12.19 -12.97
N ARG A 269 11.56 -11.79 -12.43
CA ARG A 269 10.36 -11.41 -13.22
C ARG A 269 10.62 -10.16 -14.07
N TRP A 270 11.27 -9.13 -13.49
CA TRP A 270 11.65 -7.93 -14.23
C TRP A 270 12.66 -8.21 -15.32
N LEU A 271 13.70 -9.02 -15.04
CA LEU A 271 14.70 -9.40 -16.05
C LEU A 271 14.06 -10.17 -17.20
N ALA A 272 13.14 -11.10 -16.92
CA ALA A 272 12.39 -11.82 -17.95
C ALA A 272 11.53 -10.87 -18.78
N ALA A 273 10.83 -9.93 -18.17
CA ALA A 273 10.01 -8.92 -18.84
C ALA A 273 10.86 -8.04 -19.77
N TYR A 274 12.00 -7.53 -19.30
CA TYR A 274 12.93 -6.74 -20.13
C TYR A 274 13.49 -7.54 -21.30
N SER A 275 13.89 -8.80 -21.08
CA SER A 275 14.46 -9.66 -22.13
C SER A 275 13.43 -9.95 -23.23
N ARG A 276 12.17 -10.26 -22.88
CA ARG A 276 11.09 -10.45 -23.84
C ARG A 276 10.83 -9.21 -24.68
N VAL A 277 10.75 -8.05 -24.02
CA VAL A 277 10.47 -6.78 -24.70
C VAL A 277 11.64 -6.37 -25.60
N ALA A 278 12.90 -6.55 -25.15
CA ALA A 278 14.08 -6.22 -25.94
C ALA A 278 14.26 -7.12 -27.17
N SER A 279 13.84 -8.38 -27.08
CA SER A 279 13.93 -9.34 -28.21
C SER A 279 12.75 -9.29 -29.18
N GLY A 280 11.79 -8.37 -28.99
CA GLY A 280 10.58 -8.30 -29.81
C GLY A 280 9.58 -9.45 -29.63
N ARG A 281 9.80 -10.32 -28.64
CA ARG A 281 8.96 -11.50 -28.32
C ARG A 281 7.81 -11.17 -27.38
N VAL A 282 7.13 -10.06 -27.61
CA VAL A 282 5.92 -9.75 -26.82
C VAL A 282 4.75 -10.39 -27.53
N ALA A 283 4.00 -11.25 -26.85
CA ALA A 283 2.78 -11.84 -27.38
C ALA A 283 1.79 -10.72 -27.74
N SER A 284 1.27 -10.76 -28.95
CA SER A 284 0.19 -9.93 -29.45
C SER A 284 -1.10 -10.16 -28.62
#